data_dbf651307a25560cf4f412234910f179
#
_entry.id   dbf651307a25560cf4f412234910f179
#
_cell.length_a   1.000
_cell.length_b   1.000
_cell.length_c   1.000
_cell.angle_alpha   90.00
_cell.angle_beta   90.00
_cell.angle_gamma   90.00
#
_symmetry.space_group_name_H-M   'P 1'
#
loop_
_entity.id
_entity.type
_entity.pdbx_description
1 polymer ?
#
loop_
_entity_poly.entity_id
_entity_poly.type
_entity_poly.pdbx_seq_one_letter_code
_entity_poly.pdbx_strand_id
1 'polypeptide(L)'
;MFVLIPSDTPGFSHSKKFETLGTRTSSLSEIYFNNCHVPNEYMLGELGKGLDVLLTILAEIRIMTACLAIGLHRAAMDDSIKYCKERVQFGKPIGKYQLIQAKIANMAVNLEAGRLMALSLIHI
;
A
#
# COMPACT_ATOMS: atom_id res chain seq x y z
N MET A 1 -17.53 -13.40 -11.33
CA MET A 1 -17.03 -13.26 -12.70
C MET A 1 -16.10 -12.04 -12.71
N PHE A 2 -14.92 -12.17 -13.25
CA PHE A 2 -14.04 -11.05 -13.58
C PHE A 2 -14.09 -10.81 -15.09
N VAL A 3 -14.01 -9.54 -15.50
CA VAL A 3 -14.06 -9.16 -16.89
C VAL A 3 -13.03 -8.07 -17.14
N LEU A 4 -12.26 -8.19 -18.21
CA LEU A 4 -11.41 -7.11 -18.71
C LEU A 4 -12.24 -6.18 -19.58
N ILE A 5 -12.20 -4.90 -19.30
CA ILE A 5 -12.93 -3.90 -20.09
C ILE A 5 -11.91 -2.90 -20.62
N PRO A 6 -11.70 -2.86 -21.94
CA PRO A 6 -10.88 -1.83 -22.58
C PRO A 6 -11.44 -0.43 -22.27
N SER A 7 -10.55 0.54 -22.08
CA SER A 7 -10.95 1.92 -21.71
C SER A 7 -11.71 2.66 -22.82
N ASP A 8 -11.63 2.18 -24.04
CA ASP A 8 -12.35 2.69 -25.23
C ASP A 8 -13.67 1.98 -25.50
N THR A 9 -14.08 1.05 -24.60
CA THR A 9 -15.37 0.36 -24.72
C THR A 9 -16.53 1.36 -24.70
N PRO A 10 -17.46 1.31 -25.70
CA PRO A 10 -18.63 2.17 -25.70
C PRO A 10 -19.45 2.03 -24.41
N GLY A 11 -19.79 3.17 -23.79
CA GLY A 11 -20.53 3.19 -22.53
C GLY A 11 -19.66 3.10 -21.26
N PHE A 12 -18.34 2.90 -21.38
CA PHE A 12 -17.40 3.04 -20.28
C PHE A 12 -16.99 4.51 -20.12
N SER A 13 -16.98 4.99 -18.88
CA SER A 13 -16.45 6.31 -18.53
C SER A 13 -15.92 6.34 -17.11
N HIS A 14 -15.14 7.35 -16.78
CA HIS A 14 -14.62 7.53 -15.43
C HIS A 14 -14.70 9.00 -15.00
N SER A 15 -14.77 9.24 -13.69
CA SER A 15 -14.71 10.58 -13.11
C SER A 15 -13.31 11.22 -13.25
N LYS A 16 -13.21 12.48 -12.83
CA LYS A 16 -11.89 13.07 -12.57
C LYS A 16 -11.16 12.28 -11.49
N LYS A 17 -9.83 12.27 -11.58
CA LYS A 17 -8.96 11.67 -10.56
C LYS A 17 -9.20 12.34 -9.21
N PHE A 18 -9.33 11.54 -8.14
CA PHE A 18 -9.39 12.05 -6.78
C PHE A 18 -8.03 12.58 -6.33
N GLU A 19 -8.05 13.68 -5.59
CA GLU A 19 -6.87 14.17 -4.87
C GLU A 19 -6.69 13.36 -3.60
N THR A 20 -5.66 12.51 -3.58
CA THR A 20 -5.37 11.64 -2.45
C THR A 20 -4.27 12.22 -1.57
N LEU A 21 -4.26 11.91 -0.27
CA LEU A 21 -3.23 12.34 0.68
C LEU A 21 -1.85 11.81 0.28
N GLY A 22 -1.76 10.57 -0.18
CA GLY A 22 -0.54 9.91 -0.65
C GLY A 22 -0.78 9.12 -1.92
N THR A 23 0.25 8.44 -2.44
CA THR A 23 0.21 7.64 -3.69
C THR A 23 -0.40 8.39 -4.87
N ARG A 24 -0.11 9.69 -5.00
CA ARG A 24 -0.72 10.58 -6.01
C ARG A 24 -0.39 10.21 -7.45
N THR A 25 0.61 9.38 -7.66
CA THR A 25 0.97 8.82 -8.98
C THR A 25 0.05 7.68 -9.40
N SER A 26 -0.65 7.04 -8.45
CA SER A 26 -1.68 6.04 -8.72
C SER A 26 -3.03 6.74 -8.89
N SER A 27 -3.64 6.61 -10.07
CA SER A 27 -4.93 7.23 -10.35
C SER A 27 -6.05 6.47 -9.64
N LEU A 28 -6.85 7.20 -8.86
CA LEU A 28 -8.06 6.71 -8.23
C LEU A 28 -9.23 7.54 -8.75
N SER A 29 -10.26 6.89 -9.28
CA SER A 29 -11.45 7.55 -9.83
C SER A 29 -12.66 6.62 -9.71
N GLU A 30 -13.84 7.17 -9.84
CA GLU A 30 -15.05 6.37 -10.06
C GLU A 30 -15.11 5.90 -11.51
N ILE A 31 -15.66 4.73 -11.73
CA ILE A 31 -15.91 4.17 -13.06
C ILE A 31 -17.40 3.95 -13.24
N TYR A 32 -17.89 4.24 -14.44
CA TYR A 32 -19.29 4.16 -14.80
C TYR A 32 -19.46 3.27 -16.01
N PHE A 33 -20.49 2.44 -15.98
CA PHE A 33 -20.88 1.55 -17.09
C PHE A 33 -22.31 1.88 -17.50
N ASN A 34 -22.50 2.30 -18.73
CA ASN A 34 -23.81 2.58 -19.30
C ASN A 34 -24.00 1.76 -20.57
N ASN A 35 -24.75 0.67 -20.46
CA ASN A 35 -24.97 -0.28 -21.54
C ASN A 35 -23.66 -0.76 -22.22
N CYS A 36 -22.61 -0.99 -21.45
CA CYS A 36 -21.36 -1.55 -21.94
C CYS A 36 -21.57 -3.00 -22.39
N HIS A 37 -21.33 -3.25 -23.67
CA HIS A 37 -21.29 -4.61 -24.18
C HIS A 37 -19.85 -5.12 -24.16
N VAL A 38 -19.62 -6.20 -23.43
CA VAL A 38 -18.28 -6.81 -23.29
C VAL A 38 -18.34 -8.23 -23.84
N PRO A 39 -17.53 -8.57 -24.86
CA PRO A 39 -17.47 -9.91 -25.43
C PRO A 39 -17.05 -10.96 -24.39
N ASN A 40 -17.54 -12.18 -24.53
CA ASN A 40 -17.23 -13.28 -23.59
C ASN A 40 -15.73 -13.63 -23.54
N GLU A 41 -14.98 -13.35 -24.58
CA GLU A 41 -13.54 -13.56 -24.66
C GLU A 41 -12.74 -12.71 -23.67
N TYR A 42 -13.32 -11.62 -23.15
CA TYR A 42 -12.72 -10.79 -22.10
C TYR A 42 -13.05 -11.27 -20.68
N MET A 43 -13.73 -12.38 -20.55
CA MET A 43 -14.01 -12.99 -19.26
C MET A 43 -12.75 -13.67 -18.71
N LEU A 44 -12.40 -13.36 -17.46
CA LEU A 44 -11.31 -13.99 -16.74
C LEU A 44 -11.85 -15.08 -15.80
N GLY A 45 -11.34 -16.29 -15.99
CA GLY A 45 -11.74 -17.45 -15.21
C GLY A 45 -13.16 -17.95 -15.56
N GLU A 46 -13.74 -18.74 -14.67
CA GLU A 46 -15.04 -19.36 -14.87
C GLU A 46 -16.19 -18.48 -14.38
N LEU A 47 -17.34 -18.63 -15.00
CA LEU A 47 -18.58 -18.00 -14.54
C LEU A 47 -18.89 -18.43 -13.09
N GLY A 48 -19.19 -17.48 -12.23
CA GLY A 48 -19.43 -17.73 -10.79
C GLY A 48 -18.17 -17.78 -9.91
N LYS A 49 -16.97 -17.95 -10.47
CA LYS A 49 -15.68 -18.08 -9.75
C LYS A 49 -14.90 -16.77 -9.57
N GLY A 50 -15.52 -15.61 -9.77
CA GLY A 50 -14.82 -14.33 -9.68
C GLY A 50 -14.24 -14.03 -8.28
N LEU A 51 -14.87 -14.52 -7.21
CA LEU A 51 -14.35 -14.35 -5.86
C LEU A 51 -13.02 -15.09 -5.65
N ASP A 52 -12.89 -16.30 -6.18
CA ASP A 52 -11.67 -17.10 -6.04
C ASP A 52 -10.49 -16.40 -6.74
N VAL A 53 -10.73 -15.85 -7.93
CA VAL A 53 -9.74 -15.03 -8.67
C VAL A 53 -9.35 -13.80 -7.85
N LEU A 54 -10.33 -13.10 -7.27
CA LEU A 54 -10.06 -11.93 -6.44
C LEU A 54 -9.22 -12.27 -5.21
N LEU A 55 -9.55 -13.34 -4.50
CA LEU A 55 -8.83 -13.75 -3.29
C LEU A 55 -7.38 -14.14 -3.60
N THR A 56 -7.12 -14.77 -4.74
CA THR A 56 -5.77 -15.10 -5.20
C THR A 56 -4.94 -13.82 -5.43
N ILE A 57 -5.49 -12.85 -6.17
CA ILE A 57 -4.84 -11.57 -6.43
C ILE A 57 -4.62 -10.79 -5.13
N LEU A 58 -5.61 -10.77 -4.24
CA LEU A 58 -5.51 -10.06 -2.96
C LEU A 58 -4.44 -10.64 -2.03
N ALA A 59 -4.18 -11.94 -2.09
CA ALA A 59 -3.09 -12.55 -1.31
C ALA A 59 -1.73 -11.93 -1.67
N GLU A 60 -1.43 -11.80 -2.95
CA GLU A 60 -0.19 -11.17 -3.43
C GLU A 60 -0.15 -9.66 -3.11
N ILE A 61 -1.25 -8.93 -3.37
CA ILE A 61 -1.33 -7.49 -3.11
C ILE A 61 -1.10 -7.17 -1.63
N ARG A 62 -1.58 -8.00 -0.70
CA ARG A 62 -1.37 -7.82 0.74
C ARG A 62 0.11 -7.88 1.12
N ILE A 63 0.88 -8.78 0.53
CA ILE A 63 2.33 -8.86 0.74
C ILE A 63 3.02 -7.60 0.20
N MET A 64 2.68 -7.19 -1.02
CA MET A 64 3.23 -5.97 -1.62
C MET A 64 2.92 -4.72 -0.79
N THR A 65 1.70 -4.61 -0.25
CA THR A 65 1.29 -3.50 0.62
C THR A 65 2.07 -3.51 1.94
N ALA A 66 2.33 -4.68 2.52
CA ALA A 66 3.18 -4.80 3.70
C ALA A 66 4.61 -4.34 3.43
N CYS A 67 5.20 -4.73 2.30
CA CYS A 67 6.53 -4.26 1.89
C CYS A 67 6.59 -2.74 1.70
N LEU A 68 5.55 -2.14 1.10
CA LEU A 68 5.44 -0.70 0.96
C LEU A 68 5.42 0.01 2.32
N ALA A 69 4.62 -0.49 3.26
CA ALA A 69 4.53 0.05 4.62
C ALA A 69 5.88 -0.06 5.37
N ILE A 70 6.62 -1.16 5.20
CA ILE A 70 7.96 -1.35 5.77
C ILE A 70 8.95 -0.32 5.19
N GLY A 71 8.90 -0.05 3.90
CA GLY A 71 9.73 0.97 3.26
C GLY A 71 9.48 2.37 3.83
N LEU A 72 8.21 2.76 3.99
CA LEU A 72 7.81 4.02 4.62
C LEU A 72 8.26 4.09 6.09
N HIS A 73 8.08 3.00 6.83
CA HIS A 73 8.51 2.91 8.24
C HIS A 73 10.03 3.10 8.36
N ARG A 74 10.81 2.48 7.47
CA ARG A 74 12.26 2.63 7.45
C ARG A 74 12.67 4.08 7.24
N ALA A 75 12.12 4.75 6.23
CA ALA A 75 12.42 6.15 5.95
C ALA A 75 12.05 7.05 7.13
N ALA A 76 10.86 6.86 7.71
CA ALA A 76 10.42 7.62 8.88
C ALA A 76 11.32 7.40 10.11
N MET A 77 11.83 6.19 10.32
CA MET A 77 12.77 5.89 11.40
C MET A 77 14.12 6.59 11.19
N ASP A 78 14.68 6.50 9.98
CA ASP A 78 15.96 7.12 9.63
C ASP A 78 15.90 8.65 9.80
N ASP A 79 14.82 9.30 9.34
CA ASP A 79 14.59 10.74 9.56
C ASP A 79 14.40 11.08 11.04
N SER A 80 13.69 10.25 11.77
CA SER A 80 13.49 10.44 13.22
C SER A 80 14.80 10.37 13.99
N ILE A 81 15.67 9.42 13.66
CA ILE A 81 17.01 9.27 14.28
C ILE A 81 17.86 10.52 13.99
N LYS A 82 17.86 10.98 12.74
CA LYS A 82 18.58 12.19 12.33
C LYS A 82 18.08 13.40 13.12
N TYR A 83 16.77 13.63 13.13
CA TYR A 83 16.17 14.75 13.84
C TYR A 83 16.44 14.70 15.35
N CYS A 84 16.41 13.53 15.98
CA CYS A 84 16.69 13.35 17.39
C CYS A 84 18.14 13.73 17.78
N LYS A 85 19.08 13.63 16.84
CA LYS A 85 20.49 14.03 17.05
C LYS A 85 20.69 15.54 16.88
N GLU A 86 19.93 16.17 15.99
CA GLU A 86 20.08 17.58 15.60
C GLU A 86 19.23 18.52 16.48
N ARG A 87 18.01 18.12 16.82
CA ARG A 87 17.08 18.96 17.57
C ARG A 87 17.47 19.07 19.03
N VAL A 88 17.73 20.30 19.48
CA VAL A 88 18.06 20.63 20.88
C VAL A 88 16.82 21.19 21.58
N GLN A 89 16.50 20.66 22.75
CA GLN A 89 15.53 21.19 23.71
C GLN A 89 16.06 21.01 25.14
N PHE A 90 15.78 21.98 26.00
CA PHE A 90 16.23 21.97 27.39
C PHE A 90 17.75 21.72 27.52
N GLY A 91 18.55 22.36 26.65
CA GLY A 91 20.01 22.35 26.71
C GLY A 91 20.71 21.11 26.15
N LYS A 92 19.99 20.14 25.58
CA LYS A 92 20.60 18.94 24.98
C LYS A 92 19.77 18.37 23.79
N PRO A 93 20.41 17.58 22.90
CA PRO A 93 19.67 16.87 21.83
C PRO A 93 18.55 16.03 22.41
N ILE A 94 17.38 16.03 21.71
CA ILE A 94 16.20 15.32 22.21
C ILE A 94 16.39 13.80 22.28
N GLY A 95 17.28 13.22 21.49
CA GLY A 95 17.64 11.80 21.55
C GLY A 95 18.31 11.37 22.88
N LYS A 96 18.70 12.32 23.77
CA LYS A 96 19.20 12.02 25.11
C LYS A 96 18.10 11.86 26.17
N TYR A 97 16.82 12.00 25.76
CA TYR A 97 15.70 11.79 26.67
C TYR A 97 15.16 10.37 26.54
N GLN A 98 14.97 9.68 27.67
CA GLN A 98 14.56 8.28 27.72
C GLN A 98 13.24 8.00 26.99
N LEU A 99 12.26 8.89 27.07
CA LEU A 99 10.99 8.74 26.36
C LEU A 99 11.15 8.80 24.83
N ILE A 100 12.12 9.57 24.33
CA ILE A 100 12.45 9.60 22.91
C ILE A 100 13.18 8.32 22.50
N GLN A 101 14.15 7.88 23.33
CA GLN A 101 14.85 6.62 23.11
C GLN A 101 13.90 5.43 23.06
N ALA A 102 12.92 5.36 23.97
CA ALA A 102 11.90 4.33 23.96
C ALA A 102 11.06 4.32 22.68
N LYS A 103 10.70 5.51 22.14
CA LYS A 103 9.99 5.61 20.86
C LYS A 103 10.84 5.07 19.70
N ILE A 104 12.12 5.46 19.61
CA ILE A 104 13.02 4.98 18.57
C ILE A 104 13.25 3.46 18.68
N ALA A 105 13.41 2.95 19.90
CA ALA A 105 13.54 1.51 20.13
C ALA A 105 12.29 0.74 19.66
N ASN A 106 11.09 1.22 19.97
CA ASN A 106 9.84 0.63 19.50
C ASN A 106 9.71 0.68 17.96
N MET A 107 10.12 1.78 17.33
CA MET A 107 10.16 1.87 15.86
C MET A 107 11.10 0.80 15.28
N ALA A 108 12.30 0.62 15.85
CA ALA A 108 13.25 -0.38 15.37
C ALA A 108 12.73 -1.82 15.52
N VAL A 109 12.13 -2.14 16.66
CA VAL A 109 11.54 -3.47 16.91
C VAL A 109 10.40 -3.76 15.92
N ASN A 110 9.47 -2.80 15.76
CA ASN A 110 8.34 -2.96 14.84
C ASN A 110 8.78 -3.05 13.37
N LEU A 111 9.81 -2.29 12.98
CA LEU A 111 10.36 -2.35 11.64
C LEU A 111 10.96 -3.72 11.35
N GLU A 112 11.78 -4.25 12.25
CA GLU A 112 12.43 -5.54 12.07
C GLU A 112 11.42 -6.70 12.12
N ALA A 113 10.47 -6.66 13.06
CA ALA A 113 9.39 -7.64 13.12
C ALA A 113 8.57 -7.66 11.83
N GLY A 114 8.15 -6.49 11.32
CA GLY A 114 7.41 -6.38 10.07
C GLY A 114 8.21 -6.89 8.87
N ARG A 115 9.51 -6.56 8.81
CA ARG A 115 10.42 -7.02 7.76
C ARG A 115 10.54 -8.55 7.74
N LEU A 116 10.77 -9.15 8.88
CA LEU A 116 10.90 -10.61 9.02
C LEU A 116 9.59 -11.33 8.65
N MET A 117 8.45 -10.79 9.07
CA MET A 117 7.13 -11.35 8.72
C MET A 117 6.89 -11.28 7.21
N ALA A 118 7.18 -10.15 6.55
CA ALA A 118 7.02 -10.02 5.10
C ALA A 118 7.96 -10.98 4.34
N LEU A 119 9.21 -11.12 4.78
CA LEU A 119 10.15 -12.07 4.17
C LEU A 119 9.74 -13.54 4.40
N SER A 120 9.16 -13.87 5.55
CA SER A 120 8.63 -15.21 5.81
C SER A 120 7.49 -15.58 4.86
N LEU A 121 6.62 -14.63 4.51
CA LEU A 121 5.50 -14.86 3.58
C LEU A 121 5.95 -15.13 2.14
N ILE A 122 7.16 -14.72 1.74
CA ILE A 122 7.72 -15.00 0.41
C ILE A 122 8.08 -16.50 0.26
N HIS A 123 8.22 -17.22 1.38
CA HIS A 123 8.59 -18.62 1.40
C HIS A 123 7.41 -19.60 1.59
N ILE A 124 6.19 -19.09 1.66
CA ILE A 124 4.95 -19.86 1.76
C ILE A 124 4.27 -19.91 0.40
#